data_2adfc1319deaa27414ecc3f92f13a0d4
#
_entry.id   2adfc1319deaa27414ecc3f92f13a0d4
#
_cell.length_a   1.000
_cell.length_b   1.000
_cell.length_c   1.000
_cell.angle_alpha   90.00
_cell.angle_beta   90.00
_cell.angle_gamma   90.00
#
_symmetry.space_group_name_H-M   'P 1'
#
loop_
_entity.id
_entity.type
_entity.pdbx_description
1 polymer ?
#
loop_
_entity_poly.entity_id
_entity_poly.type
_entity_poly.pdbx_seq_one_letter_code
_entity_poly.pdbx_strand_id
1 'polypeptide(L)'
;GFDGIEIHAVHEGYLLDCFTMTLFNKRTDKYGGDLRGRLRFACEIVQEIKKTCGADFPVVLRFSIKSYIKALRQGAVPGESFQELGRDIGEAREAIPILEEAGYDAFDCDAGTYDSWYWAHPPMYFGKGMYLSLVKEVRDCFTKPVLVAGRMDNIQMAVDAVNSHLIDGVG
;
A
#
# COMPACT_ATOMS: atom_id res chain seq x y z
N GLY A 1 -23.94 -3.49 -13.13
CA GLY A 1 -22.83 -4.10 -12.39
C GLY A 1 -21.79 -3.05 -12.04
N PHE A 2 -20.73 -3.47 -11.41
CA PHE A 2 -19.55 -2.62 -11.16
C PHE A 2 -18.57 -2.79 -12.31
N ASP A 3 -17.84 -1.72 -12.66
CA ASP A 3 -16.87 -1.72 -13.75
C ASP A 3 -15.44 -2.06 -13.27
N GLY A 4 -15.24 -2.20 -11.98
CA GLY A 4 -14.01 -2.59 -11.31
C GLY A 4 -14.18 -2.60 -9.80
N ILE A 5 -13.14 -3.00 -9.07
CA ILE A 5 -13.12 -2.96 -7.61
C ILE A 5 -11.78 -2.48 -7.08
N GLU A 6 -11.80 -1.91 -5.89
CA GLU A 6 -10.63 -1.68 -5.08
C GLU A 6 -10.62 -2.60 -3.86
N ILE A 7 -9.49 -3.26 -3.63
CA ILE A 7 -9.28 -4.11 -2.45
C ILE A 7 -8.53 -3.28 -1.40
N HIS A 8 -9.18 -3.04 -0.28
CA HIS A 8 -8.58 -2.34 0.85
C HIS A 8 -7.69 -3.30 1.65
N ALA A 9 -6.39 -3.29 1.37
CA ALA A 9 -5.42 -4.22 1.92
C ALA A 9 -4.53 -3.62 3.01
N VAL A 10 -4.82 -2.40 3.42
CA VAL A 10 -3.93 -1.64 4.31
C VAL A 10 -4.60 -1.33 5.63
N HIS A 11 -3.81 -0.76 6.50
CA HIS A 11 -4.09 -0.50 7.89
C HIS A 11 -4.22 -1.78 8.71
N GLU A 12 -3.46 -1.89 9.73
CA GLU A 12 -3.48 -2.94 10.73
C GLU A 12 -4.91 -3.22 11.19
N GLY A 13 -5.25 -4.49 11.36
CA GLY A 13 -6.62 -4.92 11.68
C GLY A 13 -7.45 -5.32 10.46
N TYR A 14 -7.08 -4.91 9.25
CA TYR A 14 -7.61 -5.50 8.03
C TYR A 14 -6.91 -6.82 7.70
N LEU A 15 -7.69 -7.76 7.19
CA LEU A 15 -7.25 -9.14 7.02
C LEU A 15 -5.96 -9.28 6.21
N LEU A 16 -5.85 -8.55 5.11
CA LEU A 16 -4.68 -8.67 4.21
C LEU A 16 -3.40 -8.17 4.88
N ASP A 17 -3.42 -7.05 5.57
CA ASP A 17 -2.24 -6.55 6.30
C ASP A 17 -1.81 -7.50 7.42
N CYS A 18 -2.77 -8.16 8.10
CA CYS A 18 -2.46 -9.20 9.08
C CYS A 18 -1.74 -10.40 8.47
N PHE A 19 -2.02 -10.75 7.20
CA PHE A 19 -1.29 -11.78 6.47
C PHE A 19 0.09 -11.31 6.01
N THR A 20 0.22 -10.06 5.60
CA THR A 20 1.46 -9.57 4.97
C THR A 20 2.54 -9.18 5.96
N MET A 21 2.20 -8.63 7.13
CA MET A 21 3.17 -8.17 8.11
C MET A 21 3.72 -9.30 8.99
N THR A 22 5.05 -9.40 9.08
CA THR A 22 5.74 -10.36 9.97
C THR A 22 5.43 -10.13 11.45
N LEU A 23 5.02 -8.90 11.81
CA LEU A 23 4.60 -8.57 13.17
C LEU A 23 3.42 -9.45 13.62
N PHE A 24 2.45 -9.69 12.74
CA PHE A 24 1.22 -10.44 13.01
C PHE A 24 1.27 -11.86 12.45
N ASN A 25 1.78 -12.05 11.25
CA ASN A 25 1.81 -13.35 10.59
C ASN A 25 2.95 -14.23 11.13
N LYS A 26 2.58 -15.15 11.98
CA LYS A 26 3.47 -16.20 12.54
C LYS A 26 3.16 -17.60 11.98
N ARG A 27 2.45 -17.66 10.84
CA ARG A 27 2.05 -18.92 10.19
C ARG A 27 3.26 -19.67 9.64
N THR A 28 3.16 -20.99 9.66
CA THR A 28 4.17 -21.92 9.13
C THR A 28 3.66 -22.69 7.90
N ASP A 29 2.44 -22.39 7.47
CA ASP A 29 1.85 -22.94 6.25
C ASP A 29 2.16 -22.07 5.02
N LYS A 30 1.52 -22.39 3.88
CA LYS A 30 1.72 -21.68 2.60
C LYS A 30 1.43 -20.17 2.62
N TYR A 31 0.79 -19.65 3.67
CA TYR A 31 0.44 -18.24 3.85
C TYR A 31 1.37 -17.50 4.83
N GLY A 32 2.46 -18.13 5.27
CA GLY A 32 3.44 -17.54 6.17
C GLY A 32 4.86 -17.63 5.64
N GLY A 33 5.83 -17.42 6.51
CA GLY A 33 7.25 -17.49 6.16
C GLY A 33 7.76 -16.28 5.39
N ASP A 34 8.26 -16.48 4.17
CA ASP A 34 8.82 -15.44 3.32
C ASP A 34 7.76 -14.46 2.79
N LEU A 35 8.21 -13.41 2.12
CA LEU A 35 7.31 -12.38 1.59
C LEU A 35 6.29 -12.96 0.59
N ARG A 36 6.71 -13.89 -0.28
CA ARG A 36 5.79 -14.52 -1.25
C ARG A 36 4.71 -15.35 -0.55
N GLY A 37 5.04 -16.06 0.51
CA GLY A 37 4.07 -16.77 1.33
C GLY A 37 3.10 -15.82 2.01
N ARG A 38 3.58 -14.73 2.59
CA ARG A 38 2.74 -13.72 3.25
C ARG A 38 1.83 -12.95 2.29
N LEU A 39 2.25 -12.71 1.05
CA LEU A 39 1.45 -12.06 0.00
C LEU A 39 0.50 -13.02 -0.73
N ARG A 40 0.66 -14.33 -0.57
CA ARG A 40 -0.11 -15.34 -1.30
C ARG A 40 -1.61 -15.15 -1.22
N PHE A 41 -2.13 -14.77 -0.06
CA PHE A 41 -3.58 -14.56 0.11
C PHE A 41 -4.07 -13.39 -0.77
N ALA A 42 -3.35 -12.28 -0.79
CA ALA A 42 -3.67 -11.14 -1.67
C ALA A 42 -3.59 -11.55 -3.16
N CYS A 43 -2.59 -12.35 -3.53
CA CYS A 43 -2.44 -12.84 -4.91
C CYS A 43 -3.59 -13.80 -5.30
N GLU A 44 -3.97 -14.73 -4.44
CA GLU A 44 -5.07 -15.66 -4.70
C GLU A 44 -6.41 -14.93 -4.87
N ILE A 45 -6.63 -13.82 -4.12
CA ILE A 45 -7.85 -12.99 -4.26
C ILE A 45 -7.95 -12.38 -5.66
N VAL A 46 -6.93 -11.67 -6.12
CA VAL A 46 -6.99 -11.03 -7.44
C VAL A 46 -7.10 -12.07 -8.56
N GLN A 47 -6.41 -13.18 -8.44
CA GLN A 47 -6.48 -14.28 -9.42
C GLN A 47 -7.90 -14.87 -9.51
N GLU A 48 -8.58 -15.08 -8.38
CA GLU A 48 -9.95 -15.61 -8.38
C GLU A 48 -10.96 -14.57 -8.90
N ILE A 49 -10.75 -13.28 -8.66
CA ILE A 49 -11.56 -12.20 -9.25
C ILE A 49 -11.38 -12.19 -10.76
N LYS A 50 -10.16 -12.22 -11.27
CA LYS A 50 -9.87 -12.24 -12.71
C LYS A 50 -10.46 -13.45 -13.40
N LYS A 51 -10.40 -14.61 -12.76
CA LYS A 51 -11.01 -15.85 -13.26
C LYS A 51 -12.52 -15.76 -13.33
N THR A 52 -13.16 -15.12 -12.34
CA THR A 52 -14.62 -15.06 -12.21
C THR A 52 -15.25 -13.96 -13.05
N CYS A 53 -14.62 -12.77 -13.05
CA CYS A 53 -15.16 -11.57 -13.70
C CYS A 53 -14.57 -11.30 -15.08
N GLY A 54 -13.52 -12.02 -15.48
CA GLY A 54 -12.79 -11.82 -16.72
C GLY A 54 -11.41 -11.18 -16.48
N ALA A 55 -10.47 -11.52 -17.35
CA ALA A 55 -9.07 -11.06 -17.23
C ALA A 55 -8.92 -9.52 -17.28
N ASP A 56 -9.83 -8.86 -18.01
CA ASP A 56 -9.81 -7.40 -18.20
C ASP A 56 -10.59 -6.64 -17.11
N PHE A 57 -11.21 -7.33 -16.14
CA PHE A 57 -11.94 -6.68 -15.05
C PHE A 57 -10.96 -5.95 -14.12
N PRO A 58 -11.04 -4.60 -13.98
CA PRO A 58 -10.06 -3.84 -13.22
C PRO A 58 -10.08 -4.15 -11.72
N VAL A 59 -8.89 -4.43 -11.16
CA VAL A 59 -8.70 -4.66 -9.72
C VAL A 59 -7.59 -3.75 -9.21
N VAL A 60 -7.95 -2.80 -8.38
CA VAL A 60 -7.03 -1.88 -7.71
C VAL A 60 -6.70 -2.42 -6.33
N LEU A 61 -5.45 -2.27 -5.89
CA LEU A 61 -5.03 -2.57 -4.53
C LEU A 61 -4.73 -1.28 -3.78
N ARG A 62 -5.43 -1.01 -2.70
CA ARG A 62 -4.99 0.01 -1.76
C ARG A 62 -3.83 -0.54 -0.95
N PHE A 63 -2.66 0.11 -1.09
CA PHE A 63 -1.37 -0.43 -0.66
C PHE A 63 -0.60 0.55 0.23
N SER A 64 -0.29 0.14 1.45
CA SER A 64 0.56 0.93 2.34
C SER A 64 2.04 0.71 2.01
N ILE A 65 2.73 1.78 1.63
CA ILE A 65 4.16 1.74 1.31
C ILE A 65 5.00 1.56 2.59
N LYS A 66 4.56 2.17 3.71
CA LYS A 66 5.27 2.12 4.98
C LYS A 66 4.29 2.14 6.15
N SER A 67 4.49 1.24 7.11
CA SER A 67 3.55 1.06 8.23
C SER A 67 3.75 2.06 9.38
N TYR A 68 4.98 2.54 9.61
CA TYR A 68 5.34 3.42 10.73
C TYR A 68 5.05 2.80 12.11
N ILE A 69 5.32 1.50 12.29
CA ILE A 69 5.15 0.78 13.54
C ILE A 69 6.51 0.56 14.21
N LYS A 70 6.71 1.10 15.40
CA LYS A 70 7.93 0.92 16.21
C LYS A 70 7.80 -0.17 17.28
N ALA A 71 6.59 -0.48 17.69
CA ALA A 71 6.26 -1.60 18.60
C ALA A 71 4.79 -1.97 18.41
N LEU A 72 4.38 -3.12 18.93
CA LEU A 72 2.97 -3.52 18.92
C LEU A 72 2.12 -2.43 19.59
N ARG A 73 1.11 -1.93 18.88
CA ARG A 73 0.23 -0.81 19.27
C ARG A 73 0.95 0.52 19.50
N GLN A 74 2.09 0.73 18.84
CA GLN A 74 2.84 1.97 18.94
C GLN A 74 3.35 2.42 17.57
N GLY A 75 2.73 3.45 17.04
CA GLY A 75 3.21 4.14 15.84
C GLY A 75 4.35 5.10 16.14
N ALA A 76 5.23 5.29 15.17
CA ALA A 76 6.29 6.30 15.23
C ALA A 76 5.73 7.68 14.85
N VAL A 77 6.16 8.72 15.53
CA VAL A 77 5.77 10.11 15.22
C VAL A 77 6.71 10.72 14.15
N PRO A 78 6.27 11.78 13.44
CA PRO A 78 7.13 12.48 12.50
C PRO A 78 8.43 12.97 13.14
N GLY A 79 9.55 12.68 12.46
CA GLY A 79 10.90 13.05 12.94
C GLY A 79 11.49 12.09 13.98
N GLU A 80 10.76 11.08 14.41
CA GLU A 80 11.27 10.06 15.32
C GLU A 80 12.19 9.07 14.58
N SER A 81 13.34 8.74 15.20
CA SER A 81 14.20 7.65 14.74
C SER A 81 13.72 6.34 15.38
N PHE A 82 13.40 5.35 14.58
CA PHE A 82 12.88 4.05 15.05
C PHE A 82 13.27 2.93 14.09
N GLN A 83 13.16 1.69 14.57
CA GLN A 83 13.19 0.50 13.74
C GLN A 83 11.77 0.16 13.31
N GLU A 84 11.53 0.07 11.99
CA GLU A 84 10.23 -0.35 11.46
C GLU A 84 9.99 -1.84 11.76
N LEU A 85 8.83 -2.15 12.35
CA LEU A 85 8.39 -3.52 12.60
C LEU A 85 7.27 -3.98 11.67
N GLY A 86 6.64 -3.05 10.98
CA GLY A 86 5.68 -3.33 9.90
C GLY A 86 6.36 -3.43 8.55
N ARG A 87 5.70 -2.95 7.50
CA ARG A 87 6.30 -2.83 6.16
C ARG A 87 7.19 -1.62 6.10
N ASP A 88 8.43 -1.81 5.66
CA ASP A 88 9.36 -0.75 5.29
C ASP A 88 9.41 -0.56 3.76
N ILE A 89 10.18 0.42 3.31
CA ILE A 89 10.38 0.71 1.89
C ILE A 89 11.00 -0.47 1.15
N GLY A 90 11.92 -1.21 1.78
CA GLY A 90 12.57 -2.39 1.19
C GLY A 90 11.54 -3.48 0.89
N GLU A 91 10.72 -3.85 1.88
CA GLU A 91 9.65 -4.83 1.69
C GLU A 91 8.60 -4.34 0.68
N ALA A 92 8.26 -3.05 0.66
CA ALA A 92 7.35 -2.50 -0.33
C ALA A 92 7.89 -2.67 -1.76
N ARG A 93 9.16 -2.38 -2.00
CA ARG A 93 9.83 -2.57 -3.30
C ARG A 93 9.81 -4.02 -3.77
N GLU A 94 9.93 -4.97 -2.86
CA GLU A 94 9.85 -6.41 -3.19
C GLU A 94 8.40 -6.88 -3.40
N ALA A 95 7.43 -6.32 -2.67
CA ALA A 95 6.03 -6.70 -2.74
C ALA A 95 5.34 -6.25 -4.04
N ILE A 96 5.65 -5.05 -4.52
CA ILE A 96 5.01 -4.44 -5.69
C ILE A 96 5.05 -5.36 -6.92
N PRO A 97 6.21 -5.83 -7.40
CA PRO A 97 6.26 -6.68 -8.58
C PRO A 97 5.54 -8.02 -8.38
N ILE A 98 5.53 -8.58 -7.18
CA ILE A 98 4.80 -9.82 -6.87
C ILE A 98 3.29 -9.62 -7.03
N LEU A 99 2.78 -8.47 -6.55
CA LEU A 99 1.37 -8.13 -6.64
C LEU A 99 0.94 -7.79 -8.07
N GLU A 100 1.78 -7.08 -8.83
CA GLU A 100 1.53 -6.85 -10.27
C GLU A 100 1.51 -8.16 -11.07
N GLU A 101 2.46 -9.07 -10.83
CA GLU A 101 2.52 -10.39 -11.45
C GLU A 101 1.25 -11.20 -11.14
N ALA A 102 0.68 -11.04 -9.95
CA ALA A 102 -0.56 -11.72 -9.55
C ALA A 102 -1.81 -11.22 -10.29
N GLY A 103 -1.80 -9.99 -10.84
CA GLY A 103 -2.88 -9.46 -11.68
C GLY A 103 -3.55 -8.18 -11.18
N TYR A 104 -2.97 -7.46 -10.22
CA TYR A 104 -3.45 -6.11 -9.87
C TYR A 104 -3.17 -5.12 -11.00
N ASP A 105 -4.15 -4.28 -11.34
CA ASP A 105 -4.10 -3.35 -12.47
C ASP A 105 -3.67 -1.94 -12.10
N ALA A 106 -3.83 -1.55 -10.83
CA ALA A 106 -3.42 -0.27 -10.30
C ALA A 106 -3.23 -0.33 -8.78
N PHE A 107 -2.57 0.67 -8.22
CA PHE A 107 -2.32 0.78 -6.78
C PHE A 107 -2.75 2.15 -6.26
N ASP A 108 -3.59 2.17 -5.21
CA ASP A 108 -3.86 3.38 -4.42
C ASP A 108 -2.90 3.37 -3.23
N CYS A 109 -1.86 4.19 -3.31
CA CYS A 109 -0.75 4.19 -2.37
C CYS A 109 -0.99 5.13 -1.19
N ASP A 110 -0.85 4.59 0.00
CA ASP A 110 -0.88 5.35 1.24
C ASP A 110 0.22 4.90 2.24
N ALA A 111 0.09 5.25 3.50
CA ALA A 111 1.01 4.86 4.56
C ALA A 111 0.30 4.78 5.91
N GLY A 112 0.97 4.17 6.88
CA GLY A 112 0.47 4.06 8.23
C GLY A 112 -0.49 2.89 8.45
N THR A 113 -0.93 2.78 9.69
CA THR A 113 -1.82 1.74 10.20
C THR A 113 -2.70 2.34 11.31
N TYR A 114 -3.56 1.53 11.93
CA TYR A 114 -4.30 1.96 13.12
C TYR A 114 -3.38 2.32 14.30
N ASP A 115 -2.25 1.66 14.45
CA ASP A 115 -1.27 1.99 15.49
C ASP A 115 -0.50 3.28 15.19
N SER A 116 -0.41 3.66 13.92
CA SER A 116 0.19 4.91 13.42
C SER A 116 -0.85 5.79 12.70
N TRP A 117 -2.01 5.96 13.34
CA TRP A 117 -3.23 6.56 12.77
C TRP A 117 -3.01 7.91 12.08
N TYR A 118 -2.18 8.78 12.63
CA TYR A 118 -1.87 10.09 12.06
C TYR A 118 -1.03 10.02 10.76
N TRP A 119 -0.47 8.86 10.43
CA TRP A 119 0.10 8.59 9.12
C TRP A 119 -0.96 8.10 8.14
N ALA A 120 -1.90 7.27 8.58
CA ALA A 120 -3.00 6.76 7.76
C ALA A 120 -4.07 7.84 7.48
N HIS A 121 -4.31 8.73 8.44
CA HIS A 121 -5.25 9.84 8.36
C HIS A 121 -4.55 11.15 8.79
N PRO A 122 -3.72 11.72 7.91
CA PRO A 122 -2.87 12.84 8.26
C PRO A 122 -3.68 14.08 8.64
N PRO A 123 -3.51 14.60 9.88
CA PRO A 123 -4.20 15.79 10.32
C PRO A 123 -3.73 17.04 9.58
N MET A 124 -4.50 18.12 9.67
CA MET A 124 -4.26 19.34 8.89
C MET A 124 -2.91 20.03 9.15
N TYR A 125 -2.27 19.76 10.29
CA TYR A 125 -0.93 20.29 10.62
C TYR A 125 0.22 19.46 10.05
N PHE A 126 -0.05 18.33 9.40
CA PHE A 126 0.95 17.60 8.60
C PHE A 126 1.14 18.27 7.23
N GLY A 127 2.29 18.05 6.62
CA GLY A 127 2.58 18.55 5.27
C GLY A 127 1.58 18.05 4.22
N LYS A 128 1.28 18.88 3.21
CA LYS A 128 0.48 18.47 2.06
C LYS A 128 1.25 17.46 1.22
N GLY A 129 0.54 16.51 0.60
CA GLY A 129 1.11 15.51 -0.28
C GLY A 129 2.12 14.58 0.42
N MET A 130 1.92 14.27 1.69
CA MET A 130 2.91 13.61 2.52
C MET A 130 3.34 12.22 2.02
N TYR A 131 2.51 11.54 1.22
CA TYR A 131 2.89 10.24 0.65
C TYR A 131 3.69 10.35 -0.64
N LEU A 132 3.75 11.52 -1.29
CA LEU A 132 4.51 11.70 -2.54
C LEU A 132 6.00 11.37 -2.36
N SER A 133 6.57 11.69 -1.19
CA SER A 133 7.96 11.33 -0.89
C SER A 133 8.17 9.82 -0.79
N LEU A 134 7.21 9.09 -0.23
CA LEU A 134 7.26 7.62 -0.14
C LEU A 134 7.10 6.98 -1.52
N VAL A 135 6.13 7.47 -2.31
CA VAL A 135 5.93 6.99 -3.69
C VAL A 135 7.20 7.18 -4.50
N LYS A 136 7.90 8.31 -4.35
CA LYS A 136 9.17 8.57 -5.05
C LYS A 136 10.22 7.49 -4.77
N GLU A 137 10.25 6.92 -3.57
CA GLU A 137 11.21 5.87 -3.19
C GLU A 137 10.89 4.49 -3.80
N VAL A 138 9.65 4.29 -4.28
CA VAL A 138 9.20 3.01 -4.83
C VAL A 138 8.65 3.11 -6.26
N ARG A 139 8.59 4.32 -6.85
CA ARG A 139 7.95 4.56 -8.16
C ARG A 139 8.52 3.70 -9.28
N ASP A 140 9.82 3.48 -9.26
CA ASP A 140 10.54 2.66 -10.24
C ASP A 140 10.21 1.16 -10.17
N CYS A 141 9.53 0.71 -9.11
CA CYS A 141 9.05 -0.66 -8.96
C CYS A 141 7.69 -0.89 -9.61
N PHE A 142 6.93 0.20 -9.86
CA PHE A 142 5.60 0.11 -10.47
C PHE A 142 5.67 0.17 -12.00
N THR A 143 4.99 -0.78 -12.66
CA THR A 143 4.66 -0.74 -14.09
C THR A 143 3.20 -0.37 -14.33
N LYS A 144 2.37 -0.45 -13.29
CA LYS A 144 0.95 -0.14 -13.30
C LYS A 144 0.68 1.27 -12.78
N PRO A 145 -0.51 1.83 -13.06
CA PRO A 145 -0.91 3.13 -12.53
C PRO A 145 -0.84 3.21 -11.01
N VAL A 146 -0.38 4.37 -10.54
CA VAL A 146 -0.27 4.71 -9.12
C VAL A 146 -1.16 5.89 -8.80
N LEU A 147 -2.09 5.68 -7.88
CA LEU A 147 -2.96 6.69 -7.31
C LEU A 147 -2.43 7.06 -5.92
N VAL A 148 -2.67 8.29 -5.49
CA VAL A 148 -2.27 8.75 -4.15
C VAL A 148 -3.36 9.65 -3.57
N ALA A 149 -3.74 9.36 -2.32
CA ALA A 149 -4.53 10.26 -1.48
C ALA A 149 -3.61 11.03 -0.50
N GLY A 150 -4.03 11.28 0.72
CA GLY A 150 -3.16 11.80 1.80
C GLY A 150 -2.73 13.25 1.67
N ARG A 151 -3.66 14.16 2.03
CA ARG A 151 -3.45 15.61 1.99
C ARG A 151 -3.10 16.16 0.59
N MET A 152 -3.74 15.64 -0.44
CA MET A 152 -3.63 16.13 -1.83
C MET A 152 -4.52 17.36 -2.09
N ASP A 153 -4.86 18.14 -1.07
CA ASP A 153 -5.71 19.33 -1.07
C ASP A 153 -5.05 20.59 -1.67
N ASN A 154 -4.00 20.42 -2.47
CA ASN A 154 -3.37 21.48 -3.26
C ASN A 154 -3.37 21.05 -4.74
N ILE A 155 -4.24 21.69 -5.54
CA ILE A 155 -4.44 21.34 -6.95
C ILE A 155 -3.14 21.46 -7.75
N GLN A 156 -2.35 22.52 -7.55
CA GLN A 156 -1.09 22.69 -8.30
C GLN A 156 -0.09 21.56 -8.00
N MET A 157 0.03 21.19 -6.74
CA MET A 157 0.90 20.06 -6.32
C MET A 157 0.43 18.73 -6.95
N ALA A 158 -0.87 18.50 -7.01
CA ALA A 158 -1.44 17.32 -7.64
C ALA A 158 -1.12 17.30 -9.14
N VAL A 159 -1.32 18.43 -9.84
CA VAL A 159 -0.99 18.60 -11.26
C VAL A 159 0.50 18.37 -11.52
N ASP A 160 1.37 18.94 -10.68
CA ASP A 160 2.81 18.80 -10.82
C ASP A 160 3.27 17.34 -10.60
N ALA A 161 2.66 16.65 -9.63
CA ALA A 161 2.96 15.24 -9.35
C ALA A 161 2.55 14.32 -10.52
N VAL A 162 1.41 14.58 -11.16
CA VAL A 162 0.96 13.83 -12.36
C VAL A 162 1.83 14.18 -13.56
N ASN A 163 2.10 15.46 -13.82
CA ASN A 163 2.90 15.89 -14.97
C ASN A 163 4.36 15.41 -14.90
N SER A 164 4.87 15.23 -13.69
CA SER A 164 6.22 14.65 -13.47
C SER A 164 6.25 13.12 -13.55
N HIS A 165 5.12 12.46 -13.82
CA HIS A 165 4.96 11.01 -13.82
C HIS A 165 5.31 10.34 -12.48
N LEU A 166 5.26 11.09 -11.38
CA LEU A 166 5.43 10.54 -10.04
C LEU A 166 4.21 9.70 -9.65
N ILE A 167 3.02 10.18 -10.00
CA ILE A 167 1.74 9.48 -9.84
C ILE A 167 0.93 9.58 -11.13
N ASP A 168 -0.07 8.73 -11.27
CA ASP A 168 -0.96 8.69 -12.43
C ASP A 168 -2.34 9.31 -12.12
N GLY A 169 -2.66 9.47 -10.83
CA GLY A 169 -3.91 10.08 -10.39
C GLY A 169 -3.93 10.40 -8.91
N VAL A 170 -4.98 11.11 -8.49
CA VAL A 170 -5.25 11.50 -7.10
C VAL A 170 -6.56 10.87 -6.67
N GLY A 171 -6.57 10.23 -5.48
CA GLY A 171 -7.73 9.64 -4.84
C GLY A 171 -8.38 10.58 -3.80
#